data_5f42f4d30c13924f34b65c5b61b92ef2
#
_entry.id   5f42f4d30c13924f34b65c5b61b92ef2
#
_cell.length_a   1.000
_cell.length_b   1.000
_cell.length_c   1.000
_cell.angle_alpha   90.00
_cell.angle_beta   90.00
_cell.angle_gamma   90.00
#
_symmetry.space_group_name_H-M   'P 1'
#
loop_
_entity.id
_entity.type
_entity.pdbx_description
1 polymer ?
#
loop_
_entity_poly.entity_id
_entity_poly.type
_entity_poly.pdbx_seq_one_letter_code
_entity_poly.pdbx_strand_id
1 'polypeptide(L)'
;MHELSVSRFIAAPTAKVWDVMANRQTEWWCPAPWRVEIAVQERRAGGRSVMTMHGPDGEMMPNEGIFLAWDEGRRFVTTDAVTGDFEPSGPFMIGIWEIAPEGDGTRYTASARHWTEEACEQHKAMGFEQGWTACAEQLAALCEAG
;
A
#
# COMPACT_ATOMS: atom_id res chain seq x y z
N MET A 1 1.30 -17.06 -10.99
CA MET A 1 0.81 -16.09 -9.98
C MET A 1 0.47 -14.77 -10.69
N HIS A 2 -0.69 -14.23 -10.37
CA HIS A 2 -1.18 -13.00 -11.04
C HIS A 2 -0.80 -11.79 -10.21
N GLU A 3 0.41 -11.27 -10.44
CA GLU A 3 0.99 -10.20 -9.63
C GLU A 3 1.40 -8.99 -10.47
N LEU A 4 1.11 -7.81 -9.93
CA LEU A 4 1.65 -6.54 -10.42
C LEU A 4 2.60 -6.00 -9.33
N SER A 5 3.67 -5.34 -9.74
CA SER A 5 4.67 -4.87 -8.76
C SER A 5 5.35 -3.60 -9.24
N VAL A 6 5.67 -2.73 -8.30
CA VAL A 6 6.57 -1.59 -8.54
C VAL A 6 7.69 -1.65 -7.52
N SER A 7 8.86 -1.13 -7.89
CA SER A 7 10.03 -1.12 -7.02
C SER A 7 10.77 0.20 -7.18
N ARG A 8 11.33 0.72 -6.09
CA ARG A 8 12.03 1.99 -6.08
C ARG A 8 13.18 1.94 -5.06
N PHE A 9 14.38 2.32 -5.49
CA PHE A 9 15.45 2.56 -4.53
C PHE A 9 15.22 3.92 -3.87
N ILE A 10 15.37 3.97 -2.54
CA ILE A 10 15.20 5.19 -1.74
C ILE A 10 16.51 5.45 -1.02
N ALA A 11 17.06 6.64 -1.22
CA ALA A 11 18.34 7.05 -0.62
C ALA A 11 18.12 7.50 0.84
N ALA A 12 17.68 6.58 1.67
CA ALA A 12 17.45 6.80 3.11
C ALA A 12 17.56 5.45 3.82
N PRO A 13 17.95 5.41 5.09
CA PRO A 13 18.04 4.15 5.84
C PRO A 13 16.66 3.52 6.05
N THR A 14 16.64 2.20 6.23
CA THR A 14 15.39 1.45 6.40
C THR A 14 14.53 1.96 7.54
N ALA A 15 15.14 2.37 8.65
CA ALA A 15 14.39 2.92 9.79
C ALA A 15 13.61 4.18 9.41
N LYS A 16 14.21 5.06 8.61
CA LYS A 16 13.55 6.27 8.14
C LYS A 16 12.42 5.93 7.17
N VAL A 17 12.68 5.03 6.23
CA VAL A 17 11.67 4.63 5.24
C VAL A 17 10.48 3.97 5.93
N TRP A 18 10.74 3.08 6.88
CA TRP A 18 9.66 2.44 7.62
C TRP A 18 8.82 3.44 8.41
N ASP A 19 9.47 4.39 9.08
CA ASP A 19 8.77 5.41 9.84
C ASP A 19 7.80 6.20 8.97
N VAL A 20 8.25 6.59 7.78
CA VAL A 20 7.38 7.31 6.84
C VAL A 20 6.29 6.41 6.31
N MET A 21 6.62 5.17 5.92
CA MET A 21 5.63 4.21 5.42
C MET A 21 4.51 3.97 6.42
N ALA A 22 4.85 3.70 7.66
CA ALA A 22 3.89 3.27 8.67
C ALA A 22 3.20 4.44 9.36
N ASN A 23 3.94 5.52 9.66
CA ASN A 23 3.43 6.60 10.51
C ASN A 23 3.03 7.86 9.75
N ARG A 24 3.35 7.92 8.47
CA ARG A 24 2.99 9.07 7.62
C ARG A 24 2.29 8.61 6.35
N GLN A 25 1.52 7.53 6.44
CA GLN A 25 0.88 6.90 5.28
C GLN A 25 -0.04 7.86 4.54
N THR A 26 -0.72 8.74 5.23
CA THR A 26 -1.61 9.72 4.59
C THR A 26 -0.87 10.75 3.74
N GLU A 27 0.45 10.84 3.88
CA GLU A 27 1.26 11.80 3.12
C GLU A 27 1.84 11.21 1.85
N TRP A 28 1.87 9.88 1.71
CA TRP A 28 2.46 9.26 0.52
C TRP A 28 1.54 8.27 -0.19
N TRP A 29 0.58 7.69 0.49
CA TRP A 29 -0.35 6.75 -0.14
C TRP A 29 -1.50 7.49 -0.79
N CYS A 30 -1.95 7.01 -1.92
CA CYS A 30 -2.76 7.61 -2.96
C CYS A 30 -1.94 8.61 -3.79
N PRO A 31 -1.99 8.46 -5.12
CA PRO A 31 -1.30 9.43 -5.99
C PRO A 31 -2.02 10.78 -5.95
N ALA A 32 -1.26 11.85 -5.70
CA ALA A 32 -1.81 13.20 -5.74
C ALA A 32 -2.46 13.46 -7.11
N PRO A 33 -3.59 14.19 -7.18
CA PRO A 33 -4.22 14.98 -6.12
C PRO A 33 -5.19 14.20 -5.22
N TRP A 34 -5.29 12.88 -5.36
CA TRP A 34 -6.04 12.05 -4.44
C TRP A 34 -5.37 12.03 -3.07
N ARG A 35 -6.15 11.82 -2.03
CA ARG A 35 -5.65 11.69 -0.66
C ARG A 35 -6.35 10.54 0.05
N VAL A 36 -5.75 10.02 1.10
CA VAL A 36 -6.34 8.94 1.88
C VAL A 36 -6.63 9.41 3.30
N GLU A 37 -7.74 8.94 3.84
CA GLU A 37 -8.11 9.10 5.24
C GLU A 37 -8.16 7.72 5.88
N ILE A 38 -7.46 7.54 6.98
CA ILE A 38 -7.39 6.26 7.68
C ILE A 38 -8.30 6.32 8.90
N ALA A 39 -9.35 5.50 8.90
CA ALA A 39 -10.29 5.42 10.00
C ALA A 39 -9.87 4.41 11.07
N VAL A 40 -9.36 3.24 10.64
CA VAL A 40 -8.91 2.18 11.54
C VAL A 40 -7.67 1.54 10.95
N GLN A 41 -6.65 1.34 11.79
CA GLN A 41 -5.44 0.64 11.38
C GLN A 41 -4.93 -0.17 12.58
N GLU A 42 -5.32 -1.43 12.62
CA GLU A 42 -4.90 -2.34 13.68
C GLU A 42 -3.70 -3.15 13.19
N ARG A 43 -2.53 -2.79 13.66
CA ARG A 43 -1.22 -3.22 13.13
C ARG A 43 -0.85 -4.61 13.64
N ARG A 44 -1.58 -5.63 13.19
CA ARG A 44 -1.34 -7.03 13.54
C ARG A 44 -2.06 -7.94 12.54
N ALA A 45 -1.64 -9.20 12.46
CA ALA A 45 -2.35 -10.19 11.66
C ALA A 45 -3.81 -10.29 12.13
N GLY A 46 -4.75 -10.21 11.21
CA GLY A 46 -6.17 -10.20 11.51
C GLY A 46 -6.73 -8.84 11.93
N GLY A 47 -5.88 -7.82 12.08
CA GLY A 47 -6.29 -6.48 12.45
C GLY A 47 -7.06 -5.79 11.33
N ARG A 48 -7.94 -4.87 11.69
CA ARG A 48 -8.77 -4.16 10.72
C ARG A 48 -7.97 -3.06 10.02
N SER A 49 -8.26 -2.90 8.73
CA SER A 49 -7.73 -1.80 7.92
C SER A 49 -8.91 -1.13 7.23
N VAL A 50 -9.23 0.09 7.63
CA VAL A 50 -10.35 0.85 7.08
C VAL A 50 -9.86 2.21 6.64
N MET A 51 -9.97 2.51 5.36
CA MET A 51 -9.56 3.79 4.83
C MET A 51 -10.49 4.24 3.71
N THR A 52 -10.48 5.53 3.42
CA THR A 52 -11.24 6.10 2.31
C THR A 52 -10.32 6.95 1.46
N MET A 53 -10.30 6.71 0.17
CA MET A 53 -9.60 7.56 -0.79
C MET A 53 -10.54 8.66 -1.24
N HIS A 54 -10.05 9.89 -1.24
CA HIS A 54 -10.82 11.07 -1.65
C HIS A 54 -10.18 11.67 -2.90
N GLY A 55 -10.98 11.80 -3.96
CA GLY A 55 -10.53 12.41 -5.20
C GLY A 55 -10.71 13.91 -5.19
N PRO A 56 -10.11 14.61 -6.19
CA PRO A 56 -10.15 16.07 -6.26
C PRO A 56 -11.53 16.64 -6.59
N ASP A 57 -12.42 15.83 -7.14
CA ASP A 57 -13.76 16.26 -7.54
C ASP A 57 -14.85 15.73 -6.61
N GLY A 58 -14.48 15.39 -5.38
CA GLY A 58 -15.44 14.89 -4.38
C GLY A 58 -15.65 13.39 -4.41
N GLU A 59 -14.87 12.65 -5.21
CA GLU A 59 -14.97 11.20 -5.23
C GLU A 59 -14.61 10.62 -3.86
N MET A 60 -15.29 9.54 -3.49
CA MET A 60 -15.00 8.79 -2.27
C MET A 60 -14.95 7.31 -2.60
N MET A 61 -13.83 6.67 -2.29
CA MET A 61 -13.64 5.23 -2.50
C MET A 61 -13.28 4.58 -1.18
N PRO A 62 -14.26 4.05 -0.45
CA PRO A 62 -13.98 3.33 0.78
C PRO A 62 -13.27 2.02 0.49
N ASN A 63 -12.33 1.67 1.36
CA ASN A 63 -11.57 0.42 1.25
C ASN A 63 -11.50 -0.18 2.64
N GLU A 64 -12.06 -1.37 2.80
CA GLU A 64 -12.08 -2.08 4.07
C GLU A 64 -11.52 -3.48 3.88
N GLY A 65 -10.69 -3.91 4.82
CA GLY A 65 -10.09 -5.22 4.81
C GLY A 65 -9.41 -5.53 6.11
N ILE A 66 -8.49 -6.48 6.07
CA ILE A 66 -7.69 -6.86 7.23
C ILE A 66 -6.21 -6.88 6.87
N PHE A 67 -5.36 -6.77 7.88
CA PHE A 67 -3.95 -7.07 7.72
C PHE A 67 -3.76 -8.59 7.79
N LEU A 68 -3.01 -9.12 6.85
CA LEU A 68 -2.57 -10.51 6.89
C LEU A 68 -1.26 -10.64 7.65
N ALA A 69 -0.43 -9.58 7.60
CA ALA A 69 0.83 -9.52 8.32
C ALA A 69 1.18 -8.07 8.64
N TRP A 70 1.81 -7.87 9.77
CA TRP A 70 2.47 -6.61 10.11
C TRP A 70 3.81 -6.96 10.74
N ASP A 71 4.88 -6.87 9.94
CA ASP A 71 6.24 -7.17 10.38
C ASP A 71 6.98 -5.85 10.53
N GLU A 72 7.06 -5.36 11.76
CA GLU A 72 7.59 -4.03 12.07
C GLU A 72 9.00 -3.84 11.49
N GLY A 73 9.18 -2.74 10.75
CA GLY A 73 10.45 -2.41 10.11
C GLY A 73 10.69 -3.11 8.78
N ARG A 74 9.78 -3.95 8.32
CA ARG A 74 10.01 -4.77 7.13
C ARG A 74 8.86 -4.78 6.12
N ARG A 75 7.63 -5.05 6.55
CA ARG A 75 6.50 -5.13 5.62
C ARG A 75 5.16 -5.08 6.32
N PHE A 76 4.14 -4.70 5.57
CA PHE A 76 2.76 -4.99 5.93
C PHE A 76 2.01 -5.52 4.70
N VAL A 77 1.04 -6.39 4.97
CA VAL A 77 0.27 -7.10 3.94
C VAL A 77 -1.20 -6.97 4.28
N THR A 78 -2.01 -6.59 3.30
CA THR A 78 -3.45 -6.43 3.48
C THR A 78 -4.24 -7.21 2.43
N THR A 79 -5.51 -7.44 2.71
CA THR A 79 -6.45 -7.97 1.72
C THR A 79 -7.83 -7.39 1.95
N ASP A 80 -8.58 -7.23 0.89
CA ASP A 80 -10.00 -6.85 0.92
C ASP A 80 -10.93 -8.07 0.81
N ALA A 81 -10.36 -9.27 0.77
CA ALA A 81 -11.15 -10.50 0.68
C ALA A 81 -11.94 -10.79 1.95
N VAL A 82 -11.52 -10.20 3.06
CA VAL A 82 -12.14 -10.37 4.39
C VAL A 82 -12.21 -9.00 5.06
N THR A 83 -13.33 -8.71 5.68
CA THR A 83 -13.50 -7.46 6.44
C THR A 83 -13.44 -7.74 7.95
N GLY A 84 -13.69 -6.73 8.77
CA GLY A 84 -13.73 -6.88 10.22
C GLY A 84 -14.67 -8.01 10.64
N ASP A 85 -14.36 -8.66 11.74
CA ASP A 85 -15.05 -9.85 12.22
C ASP A 85 -14.95 -11.05 11.27
N PHE A 86 -13.96 -11.00 10.36
CA PHE A 86 -13.67 -12.09 9.42
C PHE A 86 -14.85 -12.42 8.50
N GLU A 87 -15.62 -11.43 8.12
CA GLU A 87 -16.68 -11.61 7.15
C GLU A 87 -16.10 -11.69 5.73
N PRO A 88 -16.47 -12.73 4.96
CA PRO A 88 -16.01 -12.83 3.59
C PRO A 88 -16.55 -11.71 2.73
N SER A 89 -15.70 -11.17 1.88
CA SER A 89 -16.02 -10.09 0.95
C SER A 89 -15.55 -10.50 -0.43
N GLY A 90 -15.96 -9.80 -1.45
CA GLY A 90 -15.48 -10.08 -2.80
C GLY A 90 -13.99 -9.78 -2.90
N PRO A 91 -13.13 -10.77 -3.20
CA PRO A 91 -11.70 -10.53 -3.25
C PRO A 91 -11.31 -9.68 -4.45
N PHE A 92 -10.44 -8.69 -4.23
CA PHE A 92 -9.81 -7.96 -5.30
C PHE A 92 -8.32 -8.24 -5.34
N MET A 93 -7.61 -8.02 -4.22
CA MET A 93 -6.17 -8.24 -4.21
C MET A 93 -5.64 -8.56 -2.82
N ILE A 94 -4.39 -9.06 -2.82
CA ILE A 94 -3.52 -9.03 -1.65
C ILE A 94 -2.46 -7.99 -1.93
N GLY A 95 -2.37 -6.97 -1.12
CA GLY A 95 -1.37 -5.91 -1.24
C GLY A 95 -0.21 -6.17 -0.31
N ILE A 96 1.02 -6.04 -0.82
CA ILE A 96 2.25 -6.26 -0.06
C ILE A 96 3.13 -5.04 -0.20
N TRP A 97 3.46 -4.41 0.91
CA TRP A 97 4.38 -3.27 0.96
C TRP A 97 5.56 -3.67 1.81
N GLU A 98 6.75 -3.73 1.20
CA GLU A 98 7.93 -4.26 1.87
C GLU A 98 9.17 -3.47 1.56
N ILE A 99 10.12 -3.49 2.49
CA ILE A 99 11.41 -2.85 2.33
C ILE A 99 12.53 -3.79 2.74
N ALA A 100 13.71 -3.56 2.15
CA ALA A 100 14.93 -4.27 2.49
C ALA A 100 16.12 -3.32 2.35
N PRO A 101 17.18 -3.51 3.15
CA PRO A 101 18.39 -2.70 2.98
C PRO A 101 19.00 -2.97 1.61
N GLU A 102 19.50 -1.92 0.97
CA GLU A 102 20.22 -2.04 -0.30
C GLU A 102 21.33 -0.98 -0.32
N GLY A 103 22.59 -1.41 -0.24
CA GLY A 103 23.71 -0.49 -0.10
C GLY A 103 23.51 0.41 1.11
N ASP A 104 23.63 1.72 0.91
CA ASP A 104 23.42 2.71 1.96
C ASP A 104 21.97 3.18 2.07
N GLY A 105 21.07 2.57 1.31
CA GLY A 105 19.69 2.95 1.26
C GLY A 105 18.74 1.77 1.43
N THR A 106 17.59 1.91 0.81
CA THR A 106 16.47 0.97 0.98
C THR A 106 15.86 0.65 -0.37
N ARG A 107 15.56 -0.64 -0.60
CA ARG A 107 14.72 -1.07 -1.73
C ARG A 107 13.29 -1.18 -1.24
N TYR A 108 12.41 -0.37 -1.81
CA TYR A 108 10.98 -0.44 -1.56
C TYR A 108 10.32 -1.22 -2.69
N THR A 109 9.45 -2.17 -2.33
CA THR A 109 8.68 -2.93 -3.31
C THR A 109 7.23 -3.01 -2.86
N ALA A 110 6.33 -2.66 -3.76
CA ALA A 110 4.90 -2.78 -3.52
C ALA A 110 4.30 -3.67 -4.59
N SER A 111 3.52 -4.65 -4.17
CA SER A 111 2.97 -5.68 -5.04
C SER A 111 1.49 -5.88 -4.78
N ALA A 112 0.74 -6.21 -5.82
CA ALA A 112 -0.65 -6.59 -5.71
C ALA A 112 -0.82 -7.96 -6.37
N ARG A 113 -1.27 -8.94 -5.59
CA ARG A 113 -1.54 -10.29 -6.07
C ARG A 113 -3.04 -10.48 -6.24
N HIS A 114 -3.42 -11.13 -7.32
CA HIS A 114 -4.81 -11.29 -7.69
C HIS A 114 -5.18 -12.76 -7.80
N TRP A 115 -6.48 -13.07 -7.60
CA TRP A 115 -6.99 -14.43 -7.66
C TRP A 115 -7.03 -14.97 -9.08
N THR A 116 -7.25 -14.08 -10.06
CA THR A 116 -7.39 -14.47 -11.45
C THR A 116 -6.61 -13.55 -12.36
N GLU A 117 -6.30 -14.02 -13.57
CA GLU A 117 -5.69 -13.17 -14.58
C GLU A 117 -6.59 -11.99 -14.94
N GLU A 118 -7.90 -12.20 -14.98
CA GLU A 118 -8.86 -11.13 -15.28
C GLU A 118 -8.80 -10.00 -14.24
N ALA A 119 -8.76 -10.35 -12.96
CA ALA A 119 -8.65 -9.35 -11.90
C ALA A 119 -7.33 -8.59 -12.00
N CYS A 120 -6.24 -9.28 -12.32
CA CYS A 120 -4.93 -8.68 -12.52
C CYS A 120 -4.95 -7.68 -13.68
N GLU A 121 -5.48 -8.08 -14.82
CA GLU A 121 -5.58 -7.22 -15.99
C GLU A 121 -6.51 -6.02 -15.74
N GLN A 122 -7.58 -6.21 -14.97
CA GLN A 122 -8.47 -5.14 -14.59
C GLN A 122 -7.74 -4.09 -13.74
N HIS A 123 -6.96 -4.52 -12.76
CA HIS A 123 -6.19 -3.62 -11.91
C HIS A 123 -5.13 -2.87 -12.73
N LYS A 124 -4.49 -3.58 -13.65
CA LYS A 124 -3.53 -2.96 -14.57
C LYS A 124 -4.20 -1.88 -15.43
N ALA A 125 -5.38 -2.18 -15.98
CA ALA A 125 -6.15 -1.22 -16.79
C ALA A 125 -6.65 -0.03 -15.97
N MET A 126 -6.83 -0.19 -14.67
CA MET A 126 -7.20 0.90 -13.76
C MET A 126 -6.05 1.85 -13.46
N GLY A 127 -4.84 1.56 -13.95
CA GLY A 127 -3.68 2.42 -13.76
C GLY A 127 -2.79 2.03 -12.60
N PHE A 128 -2.68 0.73 -12.30
CA PHE A 128 -1.81 0.25 -11.22
C PHE A 128 -0.40 0.82 -11.33
N GLU A 129 0.25 0.65 -12.49
CA GLU A 129 1.64 1.05 -12.63
C GLU A 129 1.82 2.55 -12.38
N GLN A 130 0.99 3.37 -12.99
CA GLN A 130 1.06 4.81 -12.83
C GLN A 130 0.80 5.25 -11.39
N GLY A 131 -0.26 4.71 -10.79
CA GLY A 131 -0.67 5.09 -9.44
C GLY A 131 0.30 4.63 -8.37
N TRP A 132 0.70 3.38 -8.42
CA TRP A 132 1.60 2.83 -7.40
C TRP A 132 3.04 3.35 -7.56
N THR A 133 3.45 3.66 -8.80
CA THR A 133 4.73 4.35 -9.03
C THR A 133 4.69 5.77 -8.46
N ALA A 134 3.59 6.48 -8.65
CA ALA A 134 3.44 7.81 -8.07
C ALA A 134 3.53 7.78 -6.53
N CYS A 135 2.91 6.78 -5.90
CA CYS A 135 3.02 6.60 -4.45
C CYS A 135 4.47 6.32 -4.03
N ALA A 136 5.18 5.48 -4.79
CA ALA A 136 6.59 5.20 -4.51
C ALA A 136 7.45 6.46 -4.60
N GLU A 137 7.20 7.31 -5.59
CA GLU A 137 7.91 8.57 -5.73
C GLU A 137 7.58 9.55 -4.59
N GLN A 138 6.32 9.59 -4.17
CA GLN A 138 5.89 10.41 -3.04
C GLN A 138 6.56 9.96 -1.74
N LEU A 139 6.63 8.64 -1.53
CA LEU A 139 7.32 8.07 -0.38
C LEU A 139 8.80 8.42 -0.41
N ALA A 140 9.45 8.22 -1.54
CA ALA A 140 10.89 8.51 -1.70
C ALA A 140 11.18 9.98 -1.42
N ALA A 141 10.34 10.89 -1.93
CA ALA A 141 10.51 12.31 -1.71
C ALA A 141 10.49 12.68 -0.23
N LEU A 142 9.55 12.10 0.54
CA LEU A 142 9.49 12.34 1.98
C LEU A 142 10.70 11.78 2.71
N CYS A 143 11.19 10.61 2.31
CA CYS A 143 12.33 9.97 2.96
C CYS A 143 13.65 10.67 2.65
N GLU A 144 13.80 11.16 1.42
CA GLU A 144 15.05 11.78 0.94
C GLU A 144 15.14 13.27 1.28
N ALA A 145 14.07 13.87 1.71
CA ALA A 145 14.00 15.31 1.99
C ALA A 145 14.69 15.73 3.29
N GLY A 146 15.12 14.79 4.05
CA GLY A 146 15.66 15.19 5.29
C GLY A 146 16.52 14.47 6.09
#